data_c8f4c63eee772e3930b400d2a10617e5
#
_entry.id   c8f4c63eee772e3930b400d2a10617e5
#
_cell.length_a   1.000
_cell.length_b   1.000
_cell.length_c   1.000
_cell.angle_alpha   90.00
_cell.angle_beta   90.00
_cell.angle_gamma   90.00
#
_symmetry.space_group_name_H-M   'P 1'
#
loop_
_entity.id
_entity.type
_entity.pdbx_description
1 polymer ?
#
loop_
_entity_poly.entity_id
_entity_poly.type
_entity_poly.pdbx_seq_one_letter_code
_entity_poly.pdbx_strand_id
1 'polypeptide(L)'
;MRALKATDVALCMNHVLAKETFDSFLLAEAEVFTGLTLSVDGHLRQEFYSKEDYEERKSKGDFIPYAEVRSILFDAIKGKKTPNAFRLVLVTSRPATEAVLQRYEASPKGVGGLYLNLRYDHEGVSLVTGVSMTDFTMDKSAEAAWDRYLPEYLESIGIPFEIMD
;
A
#
# COMPACT_ATOMS: atom_id res chain seq x y z
N MET A 1 -2.37 -5.62 -14.04
CA MET A 1 -1.34 -4.83 -13.34
C MET A 1 -1.20 -3.47 -14.00
N ARG A 2 -1.28 -2.42 -13.22
CA ARG A 2 -1.13 -1.05 -13.70
C ARG A 2 0.06 -0.39 -13.03
N ALA A 3 0.88 0.30 -13.82
CA ALA A 3 2.01 1.05 -13.31
C ALA A 3 1.78 2.55 -13.55
N LEU A 4 1.91 3.33 -12.48
CA LEU A 4 1.74 4.77 -12.50
C LEU A 4 3.02 5.44 -12.01
N LYS A 5 3.32 6.61 -12.56
CA LYS A 5 4.43 7.44 -12.11
C LYS A 5 3.89 8.76 -11.58
N ALA A 6 4.18 9.09 -10.32
CA ALA A 6 3.80 10.39 -9.77
C ALA A 6 4.60 11.49 -10.47
N THR A 7 3.90 12.52 -10.95
CA THR A 7 4.55 13.64 -11.65
C THR A 7 4.96 14.76 -10.71
N ASP A 8 4.40 14.78 -9.49
CA ASP A 8 4.83 15.67 -8.42
C ASP A 8 5.31 14.82 -7.24
N VAL A 9 6.61 14.55 -7.22
CA VAL A 9 7.24 13.67 -6.23
C VAL A 9 7.05 14.20 -4.81
N ALA A 10 7.29 15.48 -4.58
CA ALA A 10 7.19 16.08 -3.25
C ALA A 10 5.76 15.98 -2.71
N LEU A 11 4.76 16.28 -3.54
CA LEU A 11 3.35 16.17 -3.15
C LEU A 11 2.97 14.73 -2.84
N CYS A 12 3.36 13.79 -3.69
CA CYS A 12 3.10 12.38 -3.49
C CYS A 12 3.71 11.88 -2.17
N MET A 13 4.96 12.22 -1.92
CA MET A 13 5.65 11.81 -0.70
C MET A 13 5.05 12.44 0.55
N ASN A 14 4.57 13.66 0.47
CA ASN A 14 3.88 14.31 1.57
C ASN A 14 2.59 13.54 1.93
N HIS A 15 1.84 13.10 0.94
CA HIS A 15 0.65 12.27 1.16
C HIS A 15 1.00 10.91 1.77
N VAL A 16 2.08 10.30 1.32
CA VAL A 16 2.48 8.97 1.78
C VAL A 16 3.01 8.99 3.21
N LEU A 17 3.84 9.98 3.55
CA LEU A 17 4.62 9.97 4.80
C LEU A 17 4.09 10.93 5.86
N ALA A 18 3.58 12.10 5.48
CA ALA A 18 3.22 13.14 6.43
C ALA A 18 1.71 13.27 6.66
N LYS A 19 0.89 12.84 5.70
CA LYS A 19 -0.58 12.92 5.79
C LYS A 19 -1.19 11.55 6.07
N GLU A 20 -2.47 11.55 6.41
CA GLU A 20 -3.23 10.34 6.72
C GLU A 20 -3.85 9.67 5.49
N THR A 21 -3.47 10.11 4.30
CA THR A 21 -4.07 9.70 3.03
C THR A 21 -4.10 8.17 2.84
N PHE A 22 -3.03 7.48 3.22
CA PHE A 22 -2.90 6.02 3.05
C PHE A 22 -3.10 5.25 4.36
N ASP A 23 -3.58 5.91 5.41
CA ASP A 23 -3.70 5.28 6.74
C ASP A 23 -4.77 4.18 6.81
N SER A 24 -5.66 4.11 5.83
CA SER A 24 -6.63 3.00 5.73
C SER A 24 -6.02 1.69 5.22
N PHE A 25 -4.81 1.76 4.68
CA PHE A 25 -4.10 0.56 4.22
C PHE A 25 -3.42 -0.16 5.38
N LEU A 26 -3.15 -1.45 5.16
CA LEU A 26 -2.25 -2.23 5.99
C LEU A 26 -0.85 -2.20 5.36
N LEU A 27 0.18 -2.38 6.17
CA LEU A 27 1.57 -2.43 5.69
C LEU A 27 2.04 -3.88 5.68
N ALA A 28 2.35 -4.41 4.49
CA ALA A 28 2.94 -5.73 4.35
C ALA A 28 4.44 -5.69 4.59
N GLU A 29 5.14 -4.77 3.94
CA GLU A 29 6.58 -4.58 4.18
C GLU A 29 7.02 -3.18 3.77
N ALA A 30 8.15 -2.75 4.33
CA ALA A 30 8.79 -1.49 3.97
C ALA A 30 10.30 -1.64 4.04
N GLU A 31 11.01 -0.97 3.14
CA GLU A 31 12.47 -0.84 3.19
C GLU A 31 12.86 0.61 2.90
N VAL A 32 13.77 1.14 3.71
CA VAL A 32 14.30 2.49 3.54
C VAL A 32 15.82 2.40 3.46
N PHE A 33 16.40 2.99 2.42
CA PHE A 33 17.83 2.99 2.17
C PHE A 33 18.38 4.39 2.34
N THR A 34 19.06 4.62 3.45
CA THR A 34 19.77 5.87 3.76
C THR A 34 21.25 5.52 4.00
N GLY A 35 21.88 6.07 5.03
CA GLY A 35 23.20 5.60 5.49
C GLY A 35 23.13 4.21 6.12
N LEU A 36 21.91 3.75 6.43
CA LEU A 36 21.64 2.38 6.86
C LEU A 36 20.42 1.86 6.10
N THR A 37 20.18 0.57 6.20
CA THR A 37 18.95 -0.03 5.66
C THR A 37 18.00 -0.33 6.81
N LEU A 38 16.81 0.24 6.75
CA LEU A 38 15.71 -0.07 7.68
C LEU A 38 14.72 -0.97 6.95
N SER A 39 14.46 -2.14 7.52
CA SER A 39 13.47 -3.09 6.99
C SER A 39 12.37 -3.30 8.00
N VAL A 40 11.13 -3.30 7.52
CA VAL A 40 9.93 -3.52 8.34
C VAL A 40 9.14 -4.68 7.75
N ASP A 41 8.88 -5.69 8.56
CA ASP A 41 7.96 -6.78 8.26
C ASP A 41 6.65 -6.48 8.97
N GLY A 42 5.58 -6.27 8.20
CA GLY A 42 4.27 -5.88 8.72
C GLY A 42 3.38 -7.03 9.18
N HIS A 43 3.81 -8.28 9.07
CA HIS A 43 3.00 -9.41 9.52
C HIS A 43 2.67 -9.28 11.01
N LEU A 44 1.40 -9.51 11.35
CA LEU A 44 0.97 -9.51 12.74
C LEU A 44 1.63 -10.65 13.50
N ARG A 45 2.17 -10.33 14.69
CA ARG A 45 2.78 -11.30 15.58
C ARG A 45 1.83 -11.56 16.75
N GLN A 46 1.21 -12.72 16.76
CA GLN A 46 0.19 -13.11 17.73
C GLN A 46 0.67 -12.95 19.18
N GLU A 47 1.90 -13.30 19.44
CA GLU A 47 2.48 -13.28 20.78
C GLU A 47 2.64 -11.88 21.39
N PHE A 48 2.57 -10.84 20.56
CA PHE A 48 2.72 -9.45 21.03
C PHE A 48 1.41 -8.86 21.54
N TYR A 49 0.27 -9.36 21.07
CA TYR A 49 -1.05 -8.79 21.35
C TYR A 49 -1.83 -9.63 22.35
N SER A 50 -2.80 -9.00 23.04
CA SER A 50 -3.81 -9.77 23.76
C SER A 50 -4.63 -10.60 22.77
N LYS A 51 -5.30 -11.64 23.23
CA LYS A 51 -6.13 -12.48 22.37
C LYS A 51 -7.18 -11.66 21.63
N GLU A 52 -7.88 -10.78 22.36
CA GLU A 52 -8.93 -9.94 21.79
C GLU A 52 -8.38 -8.97 20.76
N ASP A 53 -7.26 -8.30 21.05
CA ASP A 53 -6.65 -7.34 20.14
C ASP A 53 -6.13 -8.03 18.88
N TYR A 54 -5.49 -9.19 19.03
CA TYR A 54 -5.03 -9.96 17.88
C TYR A 54 -6.18 -10.39 16.97
N GLU A 55 -7.27 -10.91 17.56
CA GLU A 55 -8.43 -11.33 16.78
C GLU A 55 -9.07 -10.17 16.03
N GLU A 56 -9.18 -9.00 16.64
CA GLU A 56 -9.71 -7.81 15.98
C GLU A 56 -8.82 -7.38 14.81
N ARG A 57 -7.50 -7.31 15.02
CA ARG A 57 -6.54 -6.96 13.97
C ARG A 57 -6.57 -7.97 12.83
N LYS A 58 -6.59 -9.26 13.16
CA LYS A 58 -6.62 -10.35 12.18
C LYS A 58 -7.90 -10.36 11.35
N SER A 59 -9.00 -9.88 11.90
CA SER A 59 -10.26 -9.75 11.16
C SER A 59 -10.14 -8.77 9.98
N LYS A 60 -9.23 -7.80 10.06
CA LYS A 60 -8.98 -6.81 9.02
C LYS A 60 -7.92 -7.23 8.01
N GLY A 61 -7.09 -8.21 8.34
CA GLY A 61 -6.03 -8.71 7.47
C GLY A 61 -4.88 -9.31 8.26
N ASP A 62 -3.81 -9.65 7.55
CA ASP A 62 -2.66 -10.34 8.12
C ASP A 62 -1.55 -9.38 8.55
N PHE A 63 -1.73 -8.09 8.34
CA PHE A 63 -0.68 -7.09 8.48
C PHE A 63 -1.07 -5.95 9.40
N ILE A 64 -0.06 -5.24 9.90
CA ILE A 64 -0.21 -4.09 10.77
C ILE A 64 -0.81 -2.89 10.01
N PRO A 65 -1.67 -2.06 10.65
CA PRO A 65 -2.12 -0.83 10.00
C PRO A 65 -0.97 0.09 9.65
N TYR A 66 -0.97 0.65 8.43
CA TYR A 66 0.06 1.59 8.01
C TYR A 66 0.11 2.82 8.93
N ALA A 67 -1.02 3.25 9.46
CA ALA A 67 -1.11 4.38 10.40
C ALA A 67 -0.18 4.22 11.60
N GLU A 68 0.06 2.99 12.07
CA GLU A 68 0.92 2.73 13.23
C GLU A 68 2.41 2.76 12.88
N VAL A 69 2.76 2.67 11.61
CA VAL A 69 4.16 2.61 11.14
C VAL A 69 4.59 3.89 10.45
N ARG A 70 3.66 4.66 9.93
CA ARG A 70 3.94 5.84 9.11
C ARG A 70 4.92 6.82 9.77
N SER A 71 4.74 7.11 11.04
CA SER A 71 5.63 8.03 11.77
C SER A 71 7.07 7.50 11.90
N ILE A 72 7.23 6.19 12.04
CA ILE A 72 8.55 5.55 12.11
C ILE A 72 9.28 5.72 10.78
N LEU A 73 8.59 5.51 9.67
CA LEU A 73 9.16 5.68 8.34
C LEU A 73 9.47 7.14 8.05
N PHE A 74 8.57 8.05 8.44
CA PHE A 74 8.80 9.48 8.30
C PHE A 74 10.05 9.92 9.05
N ASP A 75 10.22 9.47 10.30
CA ASP A 75 11.40 9.81 11.11
C ASP A 75 12.70 9.25 10.51
N ALA A 76 12.64 8.08 9.87
CA ALA A 76 13.80 7.50 9.20
C ALA A 76 14.18 8.24 7.92
N ILE A 77 13.19 8.83 7.24
CA ILE A 77 13.38 9.49 5.94
C ILE A 77 13.66 10.98 6.08
N LYS A 78 13.06 11.64 7.08
CA LYS A 78 13.25 13.08 7.28
C LYS A 78 14.71 13.40 7.61
N GLY A 79 15.17 14.53 7.17
CA GLY A 79 16.54 14.99 7.48
C GLY A 79 17.08 15.82 6.34
N LYS A 80 18.38 16.18 6.47
CA LYS A 80 19.05 17.04 5.49
C LYS A 80 19.38 16.33 4.18
N LYS A 81 19.47 15.00 4.22
CA LYS A 81 19.78 14.19 3.03
C LYS A 81 18.56 13.38 2.62
N THR A 82 18.23 13.44 1.35
CA THR A 82 17.19 12.59 0.75
C THR A 82 17.66 11.13 0.80
N PRO A 83 16.79 10.17 1.15
CA PRO A 83 17.16 8.76 1.08
C PRO A 83 17.48 8.36 -0.37
N ASN A 84 18.35 7.35 -0.53
CA ASN A 84 18.66 6.82 -1.87
C ASN A 84 17.44 6.19 -2.51
N ALA A 85 16.67 5.45 -1.71
CA ALA A 85 15.50 4.77 -2.17
C ALA A 85 14.64 4.36 -0.99
N PHE A 86 13.36 4.11 -1.23
CA PHE A 86 12.54 3.34 -0.31
C PHE A 86 11.44 2.62 -1.07
N ARG A 87 10.91 1.59 -0.44
CA ARG A 87 9.87 0.74 -1.00
C ARG A 87 8.83 0.44 0.07
N LEU A 88 7.57 0.61 -0.29
CA LEU A 88 6.43 0.25 0.56
C LEU A 88 5.56 -0.75 -0.18
N VAL A 89 5.10 -1.76 0.52
CA VAL A 89 4.07 -2.67 0.03
C VAL A 89 2.86 -2.52 0.94
N LEU A 90 1.86 -1.81 0.44
CA LEU A 90 0.60 -1.59 1.13
C LEU A 90 -0.44 -2.57 0.61
N VAL A 91 -1.38 -2.94 1.47
CA VAL A 91 -2.47 -3.85 1.09
C VAL A 91 -3.78 -3.35 1.69
N THR A 92 -4.86 -3.52 0.95
CA THR A 92 -6.18 -3.15 1.46
C THR A 92 -6.61 -4.08 2.59
N SER A 93 -7.29 -3.53 3.62
CA SER A 93 -7.95 -4.35 4.62
C SER A 93 -9.06 -5.19 3.98
N ARG A 94 -9.53 -6.24 4.67
CA ARG A 94 -10.65 -7.06 4.14
C ARG A 94 -11.88 -6.22 3.81
N PRO A 95 -12.37 -5.33 4.71
CA PRO A 95 -13.51 -4.48 4.37
C PRO A 95 -13.24 -3.58 3.16
N ALA A 96 -12.04 -2.99 3.04
CA ALA A 96 -11.68 -2.15 1.90
C ALA A 96 -11.60 -2.96 0.61
N THR A 97 -11.06 -4.18 0.66
CA THR A 97 -11.00 -5.09 -0.47
C THR A 97 -12.41 -5.37 -1.00
N GLU A 98 -13.32 -5.75 -0.10
CA GLU A 98 -14.71 -6.03 -0.46
C GLU A 98 -15.40 -4.80 -1.06
N ALA A 99 -15.17 -3.62 -0.50
CA ALA A 99 -15.77 -2.38 -0.98
C ALA A 99 -15.31 -2.04 -2.40
N VAL A 100 -14.02 -2.20 -2.69
CA VAL A 100 -13.48 -1.95 -4.04
C VAL A 100 -14.06 -2.95 -5.04
N LEU A 101 -14.06 -4.23 -4.70
CA LEU A 101 -14.57 -5.26 -5.61
C LEU A 101 -16.06 -5.08 -5.88
N GLN A 102 -16.83 -4.75 -4.86
CA GLN A 102 -18.26 -4.48 -5.01
C GLN A 102 -18.54 -3.28 -5.91
N ARG A 103 -17.74 -2.22 -5.77
CA ARG A 103 -17.90 -0.99 -6.56
C ARG A 103 -17.80 -1.25 -8.07
N TYR A 104 -16.94 -2.17 -8.47
CA TYR A 104 -16.71 -2.50 -9.88
C TYR A 104 -17.32 -3.85 -10.28
N GLU A 105 -18.19 -4.39 -9.45
CA GLU A 105 -18.88 -5.65 -9.72
C GLU A 105 -17.92 -6.82 -10.00
N ALA A 106 -16.76 -6.80 -9.31
CA ALA A 106 -15.76 -7.85 -9.43
C ALA A 106 -16.03 -8.98 -8.42
N SER A 107 -15.65 -10.20 -8.78
CA SER A 107 -15.80 -11.35 -7.91
C SER A 107 -14.79 -11.31 -6.75
N PRO A 108 -15.24 -11.45 -5.48
CA PRO A 108 -14.34 -11.53 -4.34
C PRO A 108 -13.72 -12.92 -4.16
N LYS A 109 -14.14 -13.91 -4.94
CA LYS A 109 -13.73 -15.30 -4.78
C LYS A 109 -12.22 -15.46 -4.99
N GLY A 110 -11.56 -16.01 -3.99
CA GLY A 110 -10.13 -16.30 -4.07
C GLY A 110 -9.22 -15.08 -3.97
N VAL A 111 -9.76 -13.89 -3.66
CA VAL A 111 -8.96 -12.67 -3.54
C VAL A 111 -8.39 -12.58 -2.12
N GLY A 112 -7.07 -12.61 -1.99
CA GLY A 112 -6.37 -12.49 -0.72
C GLY A 112 -6.14 -11.04 -0.30
N GLY A 113 -6.02 -10.12 -1.26
CA GLY A 113 -5.84 -8.70 -1.00
C GLY A 113 -5.47 -7.93 -2.25
N LEU A 114 -5.67 -6.63 -2.22
CA LEU A 114 -5.30 -5.71 -3.28
C LEU A 114 -4.06 -4.95 -2.82
N TYR A 115 -2.98 -5.09 -3.55
CA TYR A 115 -1.66 -4.58 -3.18
C TYR A 115 -1.30 -3.33 -3.95
N LEU A 116 -0.64 -2.41 -3.27
CA LEU A 116 -0.03 -1.23 -3.85
C LEU A 116 1.46 -1.26 -3.54
N ASN A 117 2.26 -1.41 -4.59
CA ASN A 117 3.72 -1.35 -4.47
C ASN A 117 4.17 0.06 -4.81
N LEU A 118 4.68 0.78 -3.81
CA LEU A 118 5.19 2.13 -3.96
C LEU A 118 6.70 2.09 -3.87
N ARG A 119 7.36 2.69 -4.85
CA ARG A 119 8.82 2.73 -4.92
C ARG A 119 9.30 4.13 -5.21
N TYR A 120 10.24 4.60 -4.42
CA TYR A 120 10.96 5.85 -4.64
C TYR A 120 12.43 5.54 -4.90
N ASP A 121 12.98 6.14 -5.94
CA ASP A 121 14.41 6.11 -6.23
C ASP A 121 14.79 7.38 -7.00
N HIS A 122 16.02 7.43 -7.56
CA HIS A 122 16.50 8.58 -8.33
C HIS A 122 15.66 8.87 -9.59
N GLU A 123 14.85 7.94 -10.04
CA GLU A 123 13.96 8.13 -11.19
C GLU A 123 12.60 8.69 -10.79
N GLY A 124 12.31 8.78 -9.49
CA GLY A 124 11.06 9.31 -8.96
C GLY A 124 10.24 8.28 -8.20
N VAL A 125 8.92 8.46 -8.19
CA VAL A 125 7.98 7.61 -7.47
C VAL A 125 7.11 6.85 -8.45
N SER A 126 7.09 5.53 -8.31
CA SER A 126 6.18 4.66 -9.04
C SER A 126 5.20 3.97 -8.10
N LEU A 127 3.98 3.74 -8.60
CA LEU A 127 2.91 3.05 -7.89
C LEU A 127 2.41 1.93 -8.80
N VAL A 128 2.52 0.69 -8.34
CA VAL A 128 2.17 -0.47 -9.14
C VAL A 128 1.13 -1.31 -8.40
N THR A 129 0.02 -1.59 -9.06
CA THR A 129 -1.04 -2.44 -8.52
C THR A 129 -0.64 -3.91 -8.57
N GLY A 130 -1.17 -4.67 -7.64
CA GLY A 130 -1.05 -6.13 -7.63
C GLY A 130 -2.24 -6.74 -6.92
N VAL A 131 -2.53 -7.99 -7.19
CA VAL A 131 -3.61 -8.73 -6.52
C VAL A 131 -3.05 -10.06 -6.05
N SER A 132 -3.28 -10.39 -4.79
CA SER A 132 -2.96 -11.69 -4.24
C SER A 132 -4.19 -12.59 -4.39
N MET A 133 -4.01 -13.75 -5.03
CA MET A 133 -5.05 -14.75 -5.18
C MET A 133 -4.71 -15.97 -4.32
N THR A 134 -5.70 -16.48 -3.58
CA THR A 134 -5.53 -17.68 -2.75
C THR A 134 -5.63 -18.96 -3.58
N ASP A 135 -6.31 -18.87 -4.72
CA ASP A 135 -6.51 -20.00 -5.64
C ASP A 135 -6.21 -19.57 -7.07
N PHE A 136 -5.80 -20.51 -7.90
CA PHE A 136 -5.65 -20.25 -9.33
C PHE A 136 -7.02 -19.98 -9.96
N THR A 137 -7.10 -18.91 -10.76
CA THR A 137 -8.33 -18.55 -11.48
C THR A 137 -8.00 -17.85 -12.79
N MET A 138 -8.86 -18.02 -13.76
CA MET A 138 -8.83 -17.30 -15.03
C MET A 138 -9.59 -15.96 -14.93
N ASP A 139 -10.30 -15.74 -13.82
CA ASP A 139 -11.05 -14.51 -13.60
C ASP A 139 -10.10 -13.36 -13.27
N LYS A 140 -10.09 -12.33 -14.10
CA LYS A 140 -9.27 -11.13 -13.95
C LYS A 140 -10.06 -9.92 -13.47
N SER A 141 -11.31 -10.13 -13.00
CA SER A 141 -12.17 -9.02 -12.59
C SER A 141 -11.61 -8.22 -11.41
N ALA A 142 -11.00 -8.91 -10.43
CA ALA A 142 -10.39 -8.23 -9.27
C ALA A 142 -9.19 -7.36 -9.69
N GLU A 143 -8.35 -7.88 -10.57
CA GLU A 143 -7.21 -7.12 -11.11
C GLU A 143 -7.71 -5.90 -11.87
N ALA A 144 -8.70 -6.06 -12.74
CA ALA A 144 -9.27 -4.95 -13.50
C ALA A 144 -9.91 -3.90 -12.58
N ALA A 145 -10.59 -4.33 -11.52
CA ALA A 145 -11.21 -3.44 -10.54
C ALA A 145 -10.15 -2.59 -9.83
N TRP A 146 -9.08 -3.22 -9.37
CA TRP A 146 -8.00 -2.53 -8.66
C TRP A 146 -7.24 -1.58 -9.59
N ASP A 147 -6.95 -2.01 -10.80
CA ASP A 147 -6.28 -1.19 -11.81
C ASP A 147 -7.08 0.06 -12.17
N ARG A 148 -8.39 -0.01 -12.05
CA ARG A 148 -9.28 1.13 -12.28
C ARG A 148 -9.42 2.01 -11.04
N TYR A 149 -9.53 1.40 -9.87
CA TYR A 149 -9.74 2.14 -8.62
C TYR A 149 -8.56 3.04 -8.26
N LEU A 150 -7.32 2.54 -8.38
CA LEU A 150 -6.16 3.31 -7.93
C LEU A 150 -6.01 4.66 -8.62
N PRO A 151 -6.07 4.75 -9.95
CA PRO A 151 -6.02 6.07 -10.61
C PRO A 151 -7.14 7.01 -10.17
N GLU A 152 -8.36 6.51 -10.04
CA GLU A 152 -9.49 7.31 -9.58
C GLU A 152 -9.27 7.81 -8.15
N TYR A 153 -8.70 6.98 -7.29
CA TYR A 153 -8.37 7.37 -5.93
C TYR A 153 -7.32 8.48 -5.89
N LEU A 154 -6.24 8.33 -6.66
CA LEU A 154 -5.18 9.35 -6.74
C LEU A 154 -5.71 10.67 -7.28
N GLU A 155 -6.58 10.64 -8.28
CA GLU A 155 -7.24 11.84 -8.79
C GLU A 155 -8.10 12.51 -7.71
N SER A 156 -8.83 11.73 -6.93
CA SER A 156 -9.71 12.24 -5.89
C SER A 156 -8.96 12.95 -4.76
N ILE A 157 -7.73 12.57 -4.50
CA ILE A 157 -6.89 13.18 -3.47
C ILE A 157 -5.89 14.20 -4.02
N GLY A 158 -5.87 14.39 -5.34
CA GLY A 158 -5.07 15.43 -5.98
C GLY A 158 -3.60 15.07 -6.21
N ILE A 159 -3.25 13.80 -6.30
CA ILE A 159 -1.90 13.37 -6.65
C ILE A 159 -1.81 13.19 -8.17
N PRO A 160 -1.07 14.06 -8.89
CA PRO A 160 -0.94 13.92 -10.33
C PRO A 160 -0.01 12.76 -10.70
N PHE A 161 -0.34 12.05 -11.78
CA PHE A 161 0.41 10.88 -12.23
C PHE A 161 0.32 10.72 -13.74
N GLU A 162 1.22 9.89 -14.26
CA GLU A 162 1.20 9.39 -15.64
C GLU A 162 1.07 7.88 -15.62
N ILE A 163 0.35 7.34 -16.61
CA ILE A 163 0.27 5.88 -16.79
C ILE A 163 1.52 5.42 -17.55
N MET A 164 2.21 4.41 -17.01
CA MET A 164 3.48 3.94 -17.55
C MET A 164 3.35 2.71 -18.46
N ASP A 165 2.25 1.97 -18.34
CA ASP A 165 2.02 0.73 -19.08
C ASP A 165 1.30 0.89 -20.42
#